data_591a427b9295bd36b87191e1b195e5d3
#
_entry.id   591a427b9295bd36b87191e1b195e5d3
#
_cell.length_a   1.000
_cell.length_b   1.000
_cell.length_c   1.000
_cell.angle_alpha   90.00
_cell.angle_beta   90.00
_cell.angle_gamma   90.00
#
_symmetry.space_group_name_H-M   'P 1'
#
loop_
_entity.id
_entity.type
_entity.pdbx_description
1 polymer ?
#
loop_
_entity_poly.entity_id
_entity_poly.type
_entity_poly.pdbx_seq_one_letter_code
_entity_poly.pdbx_strand_id
1 'polypeptide(L)'
;MPKNVNKLLVANRGEIALRVVRTAREMGIPTVAVYAEQDRHAQYVQMADDAYLLSGDTYKDTYLNEDLLIDILRRSGADAVHPGYGFLSEVSSFAQKVIDAGATWIGPNPKALVDLGDKITARRVATFAKVPPVPGISHSISDMRLLLDFAHTHGYPLMLKRTDGGGGRGITLVHNDDELRGFYMNHDALQGGDLDEYFVERFIDKGRHVETQCGRDSHGNFTVYSTRDCSVQRRNQKLVEEAPAPFLPDGVLEQLETYSRRLFDAVDYVGLGTCEFMVTEQGKVYFLEVNPRLQVEHTVSEEVCGLDLVREQLTIANGGELTVDHPLRGHSFELRLTCEDPAKNLAPSSGTLTKLAWPSGPGIRVDSGVVEGDTVSPKFDSMMGKLVVTASDRATAVARVRRALEELKVEGVPTPASLFEQIFNDDEFTAEHGVAYDVSTKWLERKYLNKEASSTKGGQPASMAGAAGAKEAETKESSETFVIEVNNHRVSLTVPNDIVANLTGGAKARDAKRAIQPLRGQGLHHVEKKRQTDDGQSGVIASPMQAVVTRVNVAEGQDVAKGDLLVVLESMKMENYVYAPVKGAVTKIFVGPAAGVEAGETLMTIDVNGASKAADGKPATDGNTETKTEGGAK
;
A
#
# COMPACT_ATOMS: atom_id res chain seq x y z
N MET A 1 -9.58 -6.56 -37.07
CA MET A 1 -8.24 -7.17 -37.12
C MET A 1 -7.53 -6.71 -35.86
N PRO A 2 -6.85 -7.59 -35.14
CA PRO A 2 -6.01 -7.15 -34.03
C PRO A 2 -4.96 -6.16 -34.55
N LYS A 3 -4.84 -5.01 -33.87
CA LYS A 3 -3.82 -4.01 -34.21
C LYS A 3 -2.54 -4.43 -33.47
N ASN A 4 -1.44 -4.64 -34.19
CA ASN A 4 -0.16 -4.80 -33.52
C ASN A 4 0.16 -3.53 -32.74
N VAL A 5 0.60 -3.70 -31.49
CA VAL A 5 1.14 -2.62 -30.68
C VAL A 5 2.48 -2.19 -31.26
N ASN A 6 2.55 -0.94 -31.75
CA ASN A 6 3.77 -0.39 -32.34
C ASN A 6 4.49 0.59 -31.41
N LYS A 7 3.78 1.23 -30.48
CA LYS A 7 4.35 2.12 -29.46
C LYS A 7 3.48 2.10 -28.22
N LEU A 8 4.07 1.80 -27.07
CA LEU A 8 3.38 1.56 -25.80
C LEU A 8 3.55 2.73 -24.82
N LEU A 9 2.44 3.33 -24.40
CA LEU A 9 2.40 4.23 -23.24
C LEU A 9 2.31 3.41 -21.95
N VAL A 10 3.26 3.57 -21.03
CA VAL A 10 3.25 2.94 -19.70
C VAL A 10 2.66 3.93 -18.70
N ALA A 11 1.38 3.76 -18.37
CA ALA A 11 0.63 4.66 -17.48
C ALA A 11 0.84 4.30 -16.00
N ASN A 12 2.09 4.24 -15.57
CA ASN A 12 2.48 3.87 -14.22
C ASN A 12 3.88 4.39 -13.88
N ARG A 13 4.39 4.10 -12.66
CA ARG A 13 5.69 4.52 -12.16
C ARG A 13 6.44 3.38 -11.44
N GLY A 14 7.65 3.69 -10.99
CA GLY A 14 8.42 2.82 -10.10
C GLY A 14 8.82 1.51 -10.75
N GLU A 15 8.83 0.44 -9.94
CA GLU A 15 9.30 -0.88 -10.39
C GLU A 15 8.44 -1.48 -11.49
N ILE A 16 7.10 -1.30 -11.43
CA ILE A 16 6.20 -1.87 -12.45
C ILE A 16 6.33 -1.17 -13.79
N ALA A 17 6.55 0.14 -13.82
CA ALA A 17 6.81 0.84 -15.07
C ALA A 17 8.10 0.32 -15.72
N LEU A 18 9.17 0.16 -14.90
CA LEU A 18 10.43 -0.41 -15.36
C LEU A 18 10.27 -1.86 -15.87
N ARG A 19 9.46 -2.67 -15.15
CA ARG A 19 9.14 -4.05 -15.53
C ARG A 19 8.48 -4.13 -16.90
N VAL A 20 7.49 -3.27 -17.17
CA VAL A 20 6.79 -3.20 -18.44
C VAL A 20 7.72 -2.70 -19.57
N VAL A 21 8.50 -1.65 -19.30
CA VAL A 21 9.47 -1.09 -20.27
C VAL A 21 10.49 -2.15 -20.70
N ARG A 22 10.99 -2.97 -19.76
CA ARG A 22 11.94 -4.06 -20.09
C ARG A 22 11.35 -5.06 -21.07
N THR A 23 10.16 -5.58 -20.80
CA THR A 23 9.51 -6.55 -21.70
C THR A 23 9.16 -5.93 -23.06
N ALA A 24 8.59 -4.73 -23.08
CA ALA A 24 8.29 -4.03 -24.34
C ALA A 24 9.55 -3.86 -25.19
N ARG A 25 10.67 -3.47 -24.59
CA ARG A 25 11.95 -3.31 -25.25
C ARG A 25 12.49 -4.62 -25.83
N GLU A 26 12.37 -5.73 -25.06
CA GLU A 26 12.74 -7.08 -25.55
C GLU A 26 11.85 -7.56 -26.71
N MET A 27 10.61 -7.08 -26.77
CA MET A 27 9.69 -7.32 -27.89
C MET A 27 9.90 -6.36 -29.07
N GLY A 28 10.83 -5.41 -28.96
CA GLY A 28 11.07 -4.39 -29.98
C GLY A 28 9.97 -3.33 -30.08
N ILE A 29 9.19 -3.14 -29.02
CA ILE A 29 8.10 -2.15 -28.94
C ILE A 29 8.64 -0.89 -28.25
N PRO A 30 8.71 0.25 -28.95
CA PRO A 30 9.09 1.53 -28.37
C PRO A 30 8.12 1.94 -27.24
N THR A 31 8.66 2.57 -26.20
CA THR A 31 7.93 2.89 -24.99
C THR A 31 7.87 4.39 -24.72
N VAL A 32 6.76 4.81 -24.12
CA VAL A 32 6.55 6.16 -23.61
C VAL A 32 6.33 6.08 -22.10
N ALA A 33 7.23 6.68 -21.33
CA ALA A 33 7.04 6.83 -19.89
C ALA A 33 6.30 8.13 -19.57
N VAL A 34 5.55 8.10 -18.46
CA VAL A 34 5.02 9.31 -17.82
C VAL A 34 5.61 9.41 -16.42
N TYR A 35 5.91 10.62 -15.96
CA TYR A 35 6.57 10.80 -14.67
C TYR A 35 6.15 12.10 -13.97
N ALA A 36 5.96 12.04 -12.65
CA ALA A 36 5.89 13.22 -11.81
C ALA A 36 7.31 13.77 -11.55
N GLU A 37 7.41 15.02 -11.11
CA GLU A 37 8.71 15.70 -10.91
C GLU A 37 9.68 14.89 -10.03
N GLN A 38 9.16 14.19 -9.01
CA GLN A 38 9.94 13.36 -8.10
C GLN A 38 10.60 12.16 -8.80
N ASP A 39 10.00 11.68 -9.89
CA ASP A 39 10.46 10.51 -10.65
C ASP A 39 11.33 10.89 -11.86
N ARG A 40 11.65 12.17 -12.06
CA ARG A 40 12.39 12.69 -13.25
C ARG A 40 13.67 11.90 -13.56
N HIS A 41 14.34 11.40 -12.54
CA HIS A 41 15.59 10.65 -12.66
C HIS A 41 15.42 9.14 -12.45
N ALA A 42 14.18 8.65 -12.34
CA ALA A 42 13.92 7.22 -12.15
C ALA A 42 14.37 6.39 -13.35
N GLN A 43 14.80 5.15 -13.09
CA GLN A 43 15.33 4.24 -14.11
C GLN A 43 14.37 4.01 -15.27
N TYR A 44 13.05 3.88 -14.99
CA TYR A 44 12.05 3.64 -16.04
C TYR A 44 11.92 4.82 -17.01
N VAL A 45 12.09 6.06 -16.50
CA VAL A 45 12.09 7.28 -17.32
C VAL A 45 13.31 7.32 -18.25
N GLN A 46 14.48 6.91 -17.72
CA GLN A 46 15.71 6.89 -18.48
C GLN A 46 15.76 5.75 -19.52
N MET A 47 15.06 4.64 -19.25
CA MET A 47 15.05 3.46 -20.12
C MET A 47 14.01 3.57 -21.24
N ALA A 48 12.93 4.31 -21.05
CA ALA A 48 11.90 4.53 -22.06
C ALA A 48 12.46 5.32 -23.25
N ASP A 49 11.88 5.12 -24.43
CA ASP A 49 12.29 5.82 -25.67
C ASP A 49 11.84 7.28 -25.67
N ASP A 50 10.66 7.57 -25.08
CA ASP A 50 10.13 8.91 -24.84
C ASP A 50 9.65 9.04 -23.38
N ALA A 51 9.65 10.25 -22.83
CA ALA A 51 9.14 10.50 -21.50
C ALA A 51 8.43 11.85 -21.39
N TYR A 52 7.29 11.88 -20.69
CA TYR A 52 6.44 13.05 -20.52
C TYR A 52 6.20 13.38 -19.05
N LEU A 53 6.45 14.63 -18.69
CA LEU A 53 6.18 15.15 -17.35
C LEU A 53 4.68 15.28 -17.10
N LEU A 54 4.22 14.70 -16.01
CA LEU A 54 2.90 14.95 -15.42
C LEU A 54 3.04 16.14 -14.47
N SER A 55 2.55 17.29 -14.89
CA SER A 55 2.61 18.51 -14.06
C SER A 55 1.59 18.43 -12.93
N GLY A 56 2.05 18.56 -11.69
CA GLY A 56 1.23 18.53 -10.48
C GLY A 56 1.96 17.90 -9.30
N ASP A 57 1.38 18.06 -8.11
CA ASP A 57 1.98 17.62 -6.85
C ASP A 57 1.26 16.44 -6.20
N THR A 58 0.06 16.10 -6.65
CA THR A 58 -0.75 15.02 -6.10
C THR A 58 -0.97 13.88 -7.09
N TYR A 59 -1.40 12.72 -6.60
CA TYR A 59 -1.85 11.62 -7.47
C TYR A 59 -2.93 12.05 -8.45
N LYS A 60 -3.90 12.86 -7.97
CA LYS A 60 -5.03 13.32 -8.76
C LYS A 60 -4.62 14.22 -9.92
N ASP A 61 -3.59 15.04 -9.71
CA ASP A 61 -3.07 15.92 -10.75
C ASP A 61 -2.18 15.17 -11.75
N THR A 62 -1.58 14.06 -11.35
CA THR A 62 -0.58 13.30 -12.09
C THR A 62 -1.11 11.95 -12.58
N TYR A 63 -0.75 10.86 -11.89
CA TYR A 63 -1.03 9.48 -12.34
C TYR A 63 -2.51 9.08 -12.34
N LEU A 64 -3.39 9.82 -11.66
CA LEU A 64 -4.84 9.64 -11.70
C LEU A 64 -5.55 10.63 -12.64
N ASN A 65 -4.81 11.47 -13.35
CA ASN A 65 -5.36 12.42 -14.29
C ASN A 65 -5.57 11.77 -15.67
N GLU A 66 -6.76 11.19 -15.86
CA GLU A 66 -7.13 10.49 -17.09
C GLU A 66 -6.96 11.37 -18.34
N ASP A 67 -7.40 12.65 -18.28
CA ASP A 67 -7.40 13.54 -19.43
C ASP A 67 -5.98 13.93 -19.85
N LEU A 68 -5.07 14.13 -18.87
CA LEU A 68 -3.66 14.39 -19.12
C LEU A 68 -2.99 13.18 -19.77
N LEU A 69 -3.28 11.97 -19.30
CA LEU A 69 -2.73 10.74 -19.87
C LEU A 69 -3.23 10.50 -21.30
N ILE A 70 -4.49 10.80 -21.61
CA ILE A 70 -5.04 10.72 -22.98
C ILE A 70 -4.43 11.80 -23.89
N ASP A 71 -4.16 13.01 -23.38
CA ASP A 71 -3.43 14.03 -24.15
C ASP A 71 -2.01 13.54 -24.50
N ILE A 72 -1.29 12.99 -23.54
CA ILE A 72 0.05 12.41 -23.76
C ILE A 72 -0.01 11.23 -24.74
N LEU A 73 -0.99 10.34 -24.63
CA LEU A 73 -1.21 9.23 -25.57
C LEU A 73 -1.28 9.74 -27.01
N ARG A 74 -2.07 10.79 -27.26
CA ARG A 74 -2.21 11.40 -28.58
C ARG A 74 -0.93 12.10 -29.05
N ARG A 75 -0.30 12.88 -28.19
CA ARG A 75 0.92 13.64 -28.52
C ARG A 75 2.13 12.76 -28.77
N SER A 76 2.27 11.67 -28.02
CA SER A 76 3.38 10.73 -28.17
C SER A 76 3.24 9.83 -29.39
N GLY A 77 2.04 9.74 -29.97
CA GLY A 77 1.73 8.80 -31.04
C GLY A 77 1.76 7.34 -30.59
N ALA A 78 1.66 7.06 -29.29
CA ALA A 78 1.50 5.70 -28.80
C ALA A 78 0.13 5.14 -29.22
N ASP A 79 0.08 3.88 -29.59
CA ASP A 79 -1.10 3.18 -30.07
C ASP A 79 -1.62 2.12 -29.08
N ALA A 80 -0.97 2.02 -27.91
CA ALA A 80 -1.40 1.16 -26.81
C ALA A 80 -1.06 1.77 -25.44
N VAL A 81 -1.81 1.38 -24.41
CA VAL A 81 -1.60 1.79 -23.02
C VAL A 81 -1.52 0.56 -22.12
N HIS A 82 -0.42 0.43 -21.38
CA HIS A 82 -0.27 -0.54 -20.30
C HIS A 82 -0.43 0.16 -18.95
N PRO A 83 -1.44 -0.18 -18.15
CA PRO A 83 -1.70 0.51 -16.88
C PRO A 83 -0.85 -0.02 -15.70
N GLY A 84 -0.17 -1.15 -15.84
CA GLY A 84 0.47 -1.85 -14.73
C GLY A 84 -0.53 -2.35 -13.69
N TYR A 85 -0.30 -2.00 -12.43
CA TYR A 85 -1.23 -2.20 -11.32
C TYR A 85 -1.37 -0.93 -10.47
N GLY A 86 -2.47 -0.81 -9.68
CA GLY A 86 -2.80 0.43 -8.97
C GLY A 86 -3.21 1.55 -9.93
N PHE A 87 -3.26 2.78 -9.45
CA PHE A 87 -3.69 3.96 -10.20
C PHE A 87 -4.95 3.72 -11.04
N LEU A 88 -4.84 3.81 -12.35
CA LEU A 88 -5.98 3.68 -13.29
C LEU A 88 -6.16 2.26 -13.86
N SER A 89 -5.43 1.25 -13.35
CA SER A 89 -5.45 -0.10 -13.92
C SER A 89 -6.80 -0.81 -13.80
N GLU A 90 -7.65 -0.41 -12.86
CA GLU A 90 -8.99 -0.96 -12.64
C GLU A 90 -10.11 0.05 -12.97
N VAL A 91 -9.75 1.22 -13.53
CA VAL A 91 -10.70 2.29 -13.82
C VAL A 91 -11.28 2.11 -15.22
N SER A 92 -12.53 1.66 -15.28
CA SER A 92 -13.24 1.37 -16.54
C SER A 92 -13.41 2.61 -17.45
N SER A 93 -13.59 3.81 -16.86
CA SER A 93 -13.67 5.07 -17.63
C SER A 93 -12.37 5.37 -18.35
N PHE A 94 -11.23 5.13 -17.73
CA PHE A 94 -9.92 5.33 -18.36
C PHE A 94 -9.68 4.32 -19.50
N ALA A 95 -9.97 3.04 -19.25
CA ALA A 95 -9.91 2.00 -20.28
C ALA A 95 -10.77 2.37 -21.50
N GLN A 96 -12.00 2.86 -21.27
CA GLN A 96 -12.89 3.31 -22.33
C GLN A 96 -12.32 4.52 -23.08
N LYS A 97 -11.78 5.54 -22.38
CA LYS A 97 -11.14 6.71 -23.00
C LYS A 97 -9.94 6.33 -23.89
N VAL A 98 -9.15 5.33 -23.48
CA VAL A 98 -8.04 4.79 -24.29
C VAL A 98 -8.58 4.18 -25.59
N ILE A 99 -9.61 3.35 -25.49
CA ILE A 99 -10.28 2.71 -26.64
C ILE A 99 -10.89 3.76 -27.56
N ASP A 100 -11.59 4.75 -27.03
CA ASP A 100 -12.22 5.86 -27.77
C ASP A 100 -11.18 6.75 -28.47
N ALA A 101 -9.99 6.85 -27.90
CA ALA A 101 -8.84 7.51 -28.54
C ALA A 101 -8.25 6.69 -29.71
N GLY A 102 -8.74 5.47 -29.97
CA GLY A 102 -8.31 4.57 -31.02
C GLY A 102 -7.09 3.74 -30.68
N ALA A 103 -6.66 3.72 -29.41
CA ALA A 103 -5.54 2.96 -28.90
C ALA A 103 -5.97 1.61 -28.30
N THR A 104 -5.02 0.68 -28.17
CA THR A 104 -5.24 -0.62 -27.55
C THR A 104 -5.04 -0.50 -26.04
N TRP A 105 -6.07 -0.89 -25.29
CA TRP A 105 -5.98 -1.06 -23.84
C TRP A 105 -5.37 -2.44 -23.51
N ILE A 106 -4.28 -2.48 -22.74
CA ILE A 106 -3.65 -3.73 -22.30
C ILE A 106 -4.30 -4.16 -20.98
N GLY A 107 -5.37 -4.94 -21.10
CA GLY A 107 -6.19 -5.39 -19.98
C GLY A 107 -7.55 -5.87 -20.46
N PRO A 108 -8.45 -6.27 -19.54
CA PRO A 108 -9.79 -6.71 -19.90
C PRO A 108 -10.65 -5.54 -20.41
N ASN A 109 -11.76 -5.89 -21.04
CA ASN A 109 -12.68 -4.86 -21.54
C ASN A 109 -13.30 -4.04 -20.38
N PRO A 110 -13.78 -2.80 -20.64
CA PRO A 110 -14.35 -1.92 -19.60
C PRO A 110 -15.53 -2.53 -18.84
N LYS A 111 -16.33 -3.40 -19.50
CA LYS A 111 -17.45 -4.08 -18.84
C LYS A 111 -16.94 -5.09 -17.79
N ALA A 112 -15.92 -5.87 -18.09
CA ALA A 112 -15.32 -6.80 -17.14
C ALA A 112 -14.68 -6.05 -15.94
N LEU A 113 -14.08 -4.88 -16.18
CA LEU A 113 -13.58 -4.01 -15.10
C LEU A 113 -14.72 -3.57 -14.15
N VAL A 114 -15.89 -3.20 -14.68
CA VAL A 114 -17.06 -2.85 -13.86
C VAL A 114 -17.61 -4.06 -13.13
N ASP A 115 -17.82 -5.18 -13.85
CA ASP A 115 -18.46 -6.39 -13.30
C ASP A 115 -17.63 -7.02 -12.17
N LEU A 116 -16.31 -6.92 -12.22
CA LEU A 116 -15.39 -7.53 -11.27
C LEU A 116 -14.78 -6.53 -10.26
N GLY A 117 -14.71 -5.25 -10.60
CA GLY A 117 -14.15 -4.21 -9.73
C GLY A 117 -15.09 -3.79 -8.59
N ASP A 118 -16.42 -3.85 -8.81
CA ASP A 118 -17.40 -3.60 -7.76
C ASP A 118 -17.63 -4.87 -6.92
N LYS A 119 -17.39 -4.80 -5.62
CA LYS A 119 -17.43 -5.96 -4.71
C LYS A 119 -18.78 -6.66 -4.66
N ILE A 120 -19.88 -5.91 -4.69
CA ILE A 120 -21.23 -6.48 -4.67
C ILE A 120 -21.52 -7.17 -6.00
N THR A 121 -21.17 -6.54 -7.11
CA THR A 121 -21.35 -7.10 -8.45
C THR A 121 -20.48 -8.34 -8.63
N ALA A 122 -19.20 -8.30 -8.23
CA ALA A 122 -18.31 -9.45 -8.28
C ALA A 122 -18.85 -10.66 -7.49
N ARG A 123 -19.44 -10.44 -6.30
CA ARG A 123 -20.10 -11.51 -5.53
C ARG A 123 -21.33 -12.07 -6.25
N ARG A 124 -22.09 -11.25 -6.96
CA ARG A 124 -23.23 -11.72 -7.80
C ARG A 124 -22.72 -12.54 -8.97
N VAL A 125 -21.67 -12.09 -9.65
CA VAL A 125 -21.00 -12.84 -10.71
C VAL A 125 -20.51 -14.19 -10.18
N ALA A 126 -19.83 -14.21 -9.03
CA ALA A 126 -19.36 -15.45 -8.40
C ALA A 126 -20.53 -16.41 -8.09
N THR A 127 -21.61 -15.91 -7.50
CA THR A 127 -22.80 -16.70 -7.20
C THR A 127 -23.42 -17.28 -8.48
N PHE A 128 -23.56 -16.47 -9.53
CA PHE A 128 -24.05 -16.91 -10.85
C PHE A 128 -23.15 -17.98 -11.46
N ALA A 129 -21.84 -17.80 -11.36
CA ALA A 129 -20.83 -18.76 -11.82
C ALA A 129 -20.73 -20.02 -10.94
N LYS A 130 -21.56 -20.14 -9.88
CA LYS A 130 -21.51 -21.23 -8.89
C LYS A 130 -20.15 -21.32 -8.18
N VAL A 131 -19.56 -20.18 -7.89
CA VAL A 131 -18.37 -20.00 -7.06
C VAL A 131 -18.82 -19.39 -5.74
N PRO A 132 -18.73 -20.11 -4.62
CA PRO A 132 -19.29 -19.65 -3.35
C PRO A 132 -18.48 -18.45 -2.81
N PRO A 133 -19.07 -17.27 -2.64
CA PRO A 133 -18.43 -16.18 -1.90
C PRO A 133 -18.42 -16.49 -0.41
N VAL A 134 -17.58 -15.78 0.35
CA VAL A 134 -17.66 -15.81 1.82
C VAL A 134 -19.10 -15.56 2.24
N PRO A 135 -19.69 -16.36 3.16
CA PRO A 135 -21.07 -16.14 3.62
C PRO A 135 -21.28 -14.69 4.05
N GLY A 136 -22.26 -14.02 3.47
CA GLY A 136 -22.48 -12.59 3.68
C GLY A 136 -23.76 -12.11 3.03
N ILE A 137 -24.15 -10.88 3.35
CA ILE A 137 -25.29 -10.18 2.75
C ILE A 137 -24.75 -9.35 1.59
N SER A 138 -25.12 -9.68 0.36
CA SER A 138 -24.59 -9.05 -0.87
C SER A 138 -25.43 -7.86 -1.34
N HIS A 139 -26.01 -7.09 -0.41
CA HIS A 139 -26.70 -5.83 -0.66
C HIS A 139 -26.47 -4.91 0.54
N SER A 140 -26.73 -3.61 0.34
CA SER A 140 -26.59 -2.59 1.39
C SER A 140 -27.36 -2.96 2.65
N ILE A 141 -26.76 -2.69 3.79
CA ILE A 141 -27.35 -2.99 5.09
C ILE A 141 -28.36 -1.90 5.42
N SER A 142 -29.63 -2.26 5.58
CA SER A 142 -30.70 -1.32 5.92
C SER A 142 -31.57 -1.73 7.11
N ASP A 143 -31.45 -2.98 7.59
CA ASP A 143 -32.27 -3.51 8.67
C ASP A 143 -31.43 -4.27 9.70
N MET A 144 -31.48 -3.80 10.95
CA MET A 144 -30.84 -4.43 12.10
C MET A 144 -31.29 -5.88 12.32
N ARG A 145 -32.55 -6.21 12.05
CA ARG A 145 -33.04 -7.58 12.21
C ARG A 145 -32.36 -8.53 11.27
N LEU A 146 -32.19 -8.09 10.02
CA LEU A 146 -31.49 -8.87 9.00
C LEU A 146 -30.04 -9.15 9.42
N LEU A 147 -29.36 -8.16 10.01
CA LEU A 147 -27.99 -8.32 10.52
C LEU A 147 -27.92 -9.31 11.69
N LEU A 148 -28.85 -9.20 12.65
CA LEU A 148 -28.91 -10.11 13.79
C LEU A 148 -29.27 -11.54 13.37
N ASP A 149 -30.22 -11.72 12.46
CA ASP A 149 -30.59 -13.03 11.90
C ASP A 149 -29.39 -13.66 11.16
N PHE A 150 -28.63 -12.85 10.42
CA PHE A 150 -27.39 -13.29 9.79
C PHE A 150 -26.34 -13.71 10.82
N ALA A 151 -26.12 -12.89 11.86
CA ALA A 151 -25.20 -13.18 12.95
C ALA A 151 -25.54 -14.48 13.68
N HIS A 152 -26.80 -14.68 14.00
CA HIS A 152 -27.27 -15.89 14.70
C HIS A 152 -27.20 -17.16 13.81
N THR A 153 -27.32 -16.99 12.48
CA THR A 153 -27.23 -18.10 11.53
C THR A 153 -25.77 -18.52 11.26
N HIS A 154 -24.86 -17.55 11.15
CA HIS A 154 -23.48 -17.79 10.70
C HIS A 154 -22.44 -17.69 11.82
N GLY A 155 -22.82 -17.16 13.00
CA GLY A 155 -21.94 -16.95 14.16
C GLY A 155 -21.07 -15.72 14.03
N TYR A 156 -20.50 -15.32 15.18
CA TYR A 156 -19.50 -14.26 15.29
C TYR A 156 -18.07 -14.84 15.17
N PRO A 157 -17.05 -14.01 14.86
CA PRO A 157 -17.12 -12.58 14.50
C PRO A 157 -17.70 -12.33 13.12
N LEU A 158 -18.28 -11.13 12.92
CA LEU A 158 -18.69 -10.63 11.62
C LEU A 158 -17.78 -9.50 11.18
N MET A 159 -17.63 -9.35 9.88
CA MET A 159 -16.86 -8.30 9.23
C MET A 159 -17.79 -7.39 8.43
N LEU A 160 -17.87 -6.13 8.84
CA LEU A 160 -18.61 -5.09 8.14
C LEU A 160 -17.63 -4.34 7.24
N LYS A 161 -17.92 -4.27 5.95
CA LYS A 161 -17.02 -3.72 4.93
C LYS A 161 -17.72 -2.64 4.13
N ARG A 162 -17.03 -1.53 3.90
CA ARG A 162 -17.53 -0.51 2.94
C ARG A 162 -17.48 -1.04 1.52
N THR A 163 -18.48 -0.70 0.73
CA THR A 163 -18.58 -1.10 -0.68
C THR A 163 -17.50 -0.45 -1.55
N ASP A 164 -17.13 0.80 -1.23
CA ASP A 164 -16.08 1.58 -1.89
C ASP A 164 -14.68 1.38 -1.28
N GLY A 165 -14.58 0.64 -0.15
CA GLY A 165 -13.33 0.37 0.56
C GLY A 165 -12.42 -0.61 -0.20
N GLY A 166 -11.13 -0.29 -0.33
CA GLY A 166 -10.09 -1.16 -0.91
C GLY A 166 -8.88 -1.26 0.00
N GLY A 167 -8.11 -2.37 -0.11
CA GLY A 167 -6.87 -2.53 0.67
C GLY A 167 -7.05 -2.55 2.19
N GLY A 168 -8.19 -3.06 2.68
CA GLY A 168 -8.47 -3.16 4.13
C GLY A 168 -9.11 -1.93 4.76
N ARG A 169 -9.44 -0.90 3.99
CA ARG A 169 -10.13 0.31 4.47
C ARG A 169 -11.62 0.08 4.66
N GLY A 170 -12.20 0.73 5.68
CA GLY A 170 -13.63 0.62 5.96
C GLY A 170 -14.05 -0.77 6.38
N ILE A 171 -13.19 -1.51 7.11
CA ILE A 171 -13.47 -2.83 7.66
C ILE A 171 -13.59 -2.71 9.18
N THR A 172 -14.74 -3.12 9.71
CA THR A 172 -14.98 -3.22 11.15
C THR A 172 -15.32 -4.65 11.52
N LEU A 173 -14.60 -5.17 12.52
CA LEU A 173 -14.88 -6.50 13.09
C LEU A 173 -15.79 -6.33 14.32
N VAL A 174 -16.85 -7.14 14.39
CA VAL A 174 -17.79 -7.18 15.52
C VAL A 174 -17.92 -8.60 16.06
N HIS A 175 -17.88 -8.75 17.39
CA HIS A 175 -17.75 -10.03 18.07
C HIS A 175 -19.02 -10.49 18.76
N ASN A 176 -20.04 -9.64 18.88
CA ASN A 176 -21.29 -9.91 19.59
C ASN A 176 -22.39 -8.95 19.13
N ASP A 177 -23.61 -9.23 19.61
CA ASP A 177 -24.82 -8.44 19.31
C ASP A 177 -24.69 -6.98 19.75
N ASP A 178 -24.04 -6.71 20.88
CA ASP A 178 -23.93 -5.35 21.41
C ASP A 178 -22.99 -4.49 20.54
N GLU A 179 -21.86 -5.04 20.10
CA GLU A 179 -20.96 -4.39 19.15
C GLU A 179 -21.63 -4.16 17.79
N LEU A 180 -22.42 -5.14 17.32
CA LEU A 180 -23.17 -5.01 16.07
C LEU A 180 -24.23 -3.91 16.15
N ARG A 181 -24.96 -3.82 17.27
CA ARG A 181 -25.94 -2.75 17.52
C ARG A 181 -25.26 -1.39 17.62
N GLY A 182 -24.14 -1.32 18.34
CA GLY A 182 -23.33 -0.09 18.43
C GLY A 182 -22.87 0.40 17.07
N PHE A 183 -22.37 -0.50 16.22
CA PHE A 183 -21.99 -0.17 14.84
C PHE A 183 -23.18 0.36 14.04
N TYR A 184 -24.32 -0.35 14.07
CA TYR A 184 -25.53 0.06 13.37
C TYR A 184 -25.98 1.47 13.78
N MET A 185 -26.05 1.75 15.08
CA MET A 185 -26.51 3.06 15.59
C MET A 185 -25.57 4.20 15.19
N ASN A 186 -24.27 3.93 15.13
CA ASN A 186 -23.27 4.94 14.74
C ASN A 186 -23.27 5.26 13.23
N HIS A 187 -23.82 4.36 12.41
CA HIS A 187 -23.83 4.47 10.94
C HIS A 187 -25.25 4.55 10.37
N ASP A 188 -26.29 4.70 11.23
CA ASP A 188 -27.68 4.71 10.79
C ASP A 188 -27.95 5.86 9.80
N ALA A 189 -28.37 5.51 8.60
CA ALA A 189 -28.68 6.45 7.53
C ALA A 189 -29.83 7.42 7.90
N LEU A 190 -30.78 7.01 8.78
CA LEU A 190 -31.84 7.89 9.29
C LEU A 190 -31.32 9.00 10.17
N GLN A 191 -30.10 8.88 10.68
CA GLN A 191 -29.40 9.89 11.47
C GLN A 191 -28.28 10.59 10.69
N GLY A 192 -28.25 10.42 9.34
CA GLY A 192 -27.23 10.98 8.46
C GLY A 192 -25.94 10.15 8.39
N GLY A 193 -26.00 8.88 8.81
CA GLY A 193 -24.90 7.92 8.70
C GLY A 193 -24.79 7.30 7.31
N ASP A 194 -23.78 6.46 7.14
CA ASP A 194 -23.35 5.84 5.88
C ASP A 194 -23.56 4.30 5.85
N LEU A 195 -24.52 3.80 6.63
CA LEU A 195 -24.77 2.36 6.78
C LEU A 195 -25.06 1.65 5.45
N ASP A 196 -25.69 2.32 4.51
CA ASP A 196 -26.00 1.81 3.17
C ASP A 196 -24.78 1.62 2.29
N GLU A 197 -23.64 2.19 2.69
CA GLU A 197 -22.35 1.96 2.05
C GLU A 197 -21.62 0.72 2.57
N TYR A 198 -22.22 -0.03 3.51
CA TYR A 198 -21.63 -1.23 4.10
C TYR A 198 -22.35 -2.51 3.66
N PHE A 199 -21.60 -3.60 3.64
CA PHE A 199 -22.10 -4.98 3.58
C PHE A 199 -21.44 -5.82 4.67
N VAL A 200 -22.08 -6.97 5.03
CA VAL A 200 -21.60 -7.85 6.09
C VAL A 200 -21.14 -9.19 5.53
N GLU A 201 -20.06 -9.71 6.09
CA GLU A 201 -19.54 -11.06 5.84
C GLU A 201 -19.17 -11.75 7.15
N ARG A 202 -19.20 -13.08 7.11
CA ARG A 202 -18.62 -13.88 8.19
C ARG A 202 -17.11 -13.70 8.19
N PHE A 203 -16.52 -13.47 9.37
CA PHE A 203 -15.08 -13.50 9.53
C PHE A 203 -14.57 -14.94 9.59
N ILE A 204 -13.51 -15.24 8.85
CA ILE A 204 -12.84 -16.54 8.83
C ILE A 204 -11.48 -16.37 9.50
N ASP A 205 -11.38 -16.77 10.77
CA ASP A 205 -10.21 -16.50 11.63
C ASP A 205 -8.94 -17.20 11.12
N LYS A 206 -9.04 -18.50 10.81
CA LYS A 206 -7.92 -19.31 10.34
C LYS A 206 -7.98 -19.57 8.83
N GLY A 207 -8.24 -18.52 8.06
CA GLY A 207 -8.27 -18.59 6.62
C GLY A 207 -6.92 -18.24 6.00
N ARG A 208 -6.53 -18.98 4.95
CA ARG A 208 -5.40 -18.63 4.09
C ARG A 208 -5.89 -17.83 2.89
N HIS A 209 -5.13 -16.82 2.52
CA HIS A 209 -5.35 -16.06 1.30
C HIS A 209 -4.60 -16.76 0.16
N VAL A 210 -5.33 -17.55 -0.61
CA VAL A 210 -4.78 -18.26 -1.77
C VAL A 210 -5.40 -17.69 -3.03
N GLU A 211 -4.58 -17.48 -4.05
CA GLU A 211 -5.02 -16.91 -5.30
C GLU A 211 -4.48 -17.67 -6.50
N THR A 212 -5.13 -17.46 -7.65
CA THR A 212 -4.74 -18.06 -8.93
C THR A 212 -4.35 -16.98 -9.92
N GLN A 213 -3.19 -17.10 -10.53
CA GLN A 213 -2.80 -16.29 -11.67
C GLN A 213 -3.41 -16.86 -12.93
N CYS A 214 -4.36 -16.15 -13.51
CA CYS A 214 -5.13 -16.62 -14.65
C CYS A 214 -4.83 -15.84 -15.92
N GLY A 215 -5.04 -16.50 -17.07
CA GLY A 215 -5.06 -15.88 -18.38
C GLY A 215 -6.15 -16.46 -19.26
N ARG A 216 -6.77 -15.61 -20.10
CA ARG A 216 -7.67 -16.00 -21.15
C ARG A 216 -7.47 -15.13 -22.38
N ASP A 217 -7.35 -15.73 -23.54
CA ASP A 217 -7.22 -15.02 -24.81
C ASP A 217 -8.58 -14.87 -25.54
N SER A 218 -8.57 -14.15 -26.65
CA SER A 218 -9.77 -13.96 -27.49
C SER A 218 -10.17 -15.20 -28.28
N HIS A 219 -9.37 -16.25 -28.27
CA HIS A 219 -9.65 -17.54 -28.93
C HIS A 219 -10.37 -18.51 -28.01
N GLY A 220 -10.49 -18.17 -26.71
CA GLY A 220 -11.15 -18.97 -25.70
C GLY A 220 -10.22 -19.90 -24.92
N ASN A 221 -8.91 -19.87 -25.20
CA ASN A 221 -7.93 -20.58 -24.38
C ASN A 221 -7.91 -19.94 -22.98
N PHE A 222 -7.85 -20.77 -21.95
CA PHE A 222 -7.75 -20.35 -20.55
C PHE A 222 -6.73 -21.23 -19.83
N THR A 223 -5.91 -20.59 -19.00
CA THR A 223 -4.98 -21.29 -18.11
C THR A 223 -4.89 -20.63 -16.74
N VAL A 224 -4.50 -21.43 -15.74
CA VAL A 224 -3.99 -20.97 -14.44
C VAL A 224 -2.48 -21.16 -14.46
N TYR A 225 -1.72 -20.05 -14.52
CA TYR A 225 -0.24 -20.08 -14.57
C TYR A 225 0.37 -20.63 -13.29
N SER A 226 -0.19 -20.29 -12.14
CA SER A 226 0.16 -20.85 -10.82
C SER A 226 -0.85 -20.42 -9.77
N THR A 227 -0.78 -21.06 -8.60
CA THR A 227 -1.36 -20.53 -7.37
C THR A 227 -0.33 -19.72 -6.59
N ARG A 228 -0.80 -18.80 -5.75
CA ARG A 228 0.04 -18.08 -4.77
C ARG A 228 -0.61 -18.15 -3.39
N ASP A 229 0.21 -18.24 -2.35
CA ASP A 229 -0.22 -17.95 -0.98
C ASP A 229 0.23 -16.54 -0.59
N CYS A 230 -0.72 -15.72 -0.18
CA CYS A 230 -0.54 -14.33 0.21
C CYS A 230 -0.98 -14.08 1.65
N SER A 231 -0.93 -15.11 2.51
CA SER A 231 -1.43 -15.03 3.88
C SER A 231 -0.53 -14.21 4.81
N VAL A 232 0.75 -14.01 4.46
CA VAL A 232 1.65 -13.14 5.21
C VAL A 232 1.36 -11.69 4.87
N GLN A 233 0.45 -11.10 5.63
CA GLN A 233 -0.07 -9.76 5.37
C GLN A 233 -0.37 -9.01 6.67
N ARG A 234 -0.40 -7.68 6.60
CA ARG A 234 -0.84 -6.79 7.66
C ARG A 234 -1.99 -5.93 7.16
N ARG A 235 -3.12 -5.94 7.87
CA ARG A 235 -4.33 -5.18 7.48
C ARG A 235 -4.70 -5.36 5.99
N ASN A 236 -4.63 -6.60 5.52
CA ASN A 236 -4.83 -7.01 4.12
C ASN A 236 -3.79 -6.47 3.11
N GLN A 237 -2.68 -5.91 3.57
CA GLN A 237 -1.54 -5.56 2.74
C GLN A 237 -0.53 -6.71 2.78
N LYS A 238 -0.28 -7.33 1.65
CA LYS A 238 0.64 -8.46 1.48
C LYS A 238 2.08 -8.00 1.69
N LEU A 239 2.90 -8.82 2.36
CA LEU A 239 4.33 -8.56 2.62
C LEU A 239 5.24 -9.64 2.06
N VAL A 240 4.80 -10.91 2.16
CA VAL A 240 5.50 -12.05 1.59
C VAL A 240 4.47 -12.90 0.85
N GLU A 241 4.78 -13.22 -0.38
CA GLU A 241 4.01 -14.11 -1.23
C GLU A 241 4.84 -15.30 -1.68
N GLU A 242 4.23 -16.45 -1.85
CA GLU A 242 4.90 -17.64 -2.36
C GLU A 242 4.10 -18.36 -3.44
N ALA A 243 4.79 -18.93 -4.41
CA ALA A 243 4.25 -19.74 -5.49
C ALA A 243 5.05 -21.04 -5.69
N PRO A 244 4.35 -22.16 -5.98
CA PRO A 244 2.91 -22.36 -5.83
C PRO A 244 2.48 -22.32 -4.36
N ALA A 245 1.19 -22.10 -4.06
CA ALA A 245 0.67 -22.13 -2.69
C ALA A 245 0.99 -23.47 -2.03
N PRO A 246 1.70 -23.50 -0.88
CA PRO A 246 2.15 -24.73 -0.26
C PRO A 246 1.05 -25.38 0.56
N PHE A 247 1.16 -26.69 0.83
CA PHE A 247 0.34 -27.43 1.79
C PHE A 247 -1.17 -27.22 1.62
N LEU A 248 -1.66 -27.17 0.37
CA LEU A 248 -3.09 -27.12 0.10
C LEU A 248 -3.74 -28.46 0.46
N PRO A 249 -4.93 -28.46 1.10
CA PRO A 249 -5.70 -29.68 1.30
C PRO A 249 -6.05 -30.35 -0.04
N ASP A 250 -6.25 -31.67 -0.01
CA ASP A 250 -6.60 -32.46 -1.19
C ASP A 250 -7.85 -31.90 -1.90
N GLY A 251 -7.80 -31.79 -3.23
CA GLY A 251 -8.88 -31.32 -4.09
C GLY A 251 -9.06 -29.79 -4.10
N VAL A 252 -8.31 -29.03 -3.29
CA VAL A 252 -8.41 -27.57 -3.28
C VAL A 252 -7.85 -26.97 -4.58
N LEU A 253 -6.74 -27.50 -5.09
CA LEU A 253 -6.13 -27.00 -6.34
C LEU A 253 -7.13 -27.08 -7.51
N GLU A 254 -7.72 -28.25 -7.75
CA GLU A 254 -8.71 -28.46 -8.83
C GLU A 254 -9.95 -27.57 -8.63
N GLN A 255 -10.31 -27.30 -7.38
CA GLN A 255 -11.43 -26.42 -7.07
C GLN A 255 -11.11 -24.97 -7.40
N LEU A 256 -9.90 -24.49 -7.05
CA LEU A 256 -9.41 -23.15 -7.38
C LEU A 256 -9.38 -22.93 -8.91
N GLU A 257 -8.83 -23.88 -9.67
CA GLU A 257 -8.78 -23.82 -11.14
C GLU A 257 -10.17 -23.79 -11.76
N THR A 258 -11.07 -24.67 -11.28
CA THR A 258 -12.45 -24.73 -11.74
C THR A 258 -13.20 -23.42 -11.46
N TYR A 259 -13.04 -22.87 -10.28
CA TYR A 259 -13.70 -21.63 -9.89
C TYR A 259 -13.17 -20.43 -10.70
N SER A 260 -11.87 -20.36 -10.91
CA SER A 260 -11.25 -19.31 -11.70
C SER A 260 -11.72 -19.32 -13.14
N ARG A 261 -11.78 -20.51 -13.78
CA ARG A 261 -12.34 -20.65 -15.13
C ARG A 261 -13.79 -20.17 -15.21
N ARG A 262 -14.64 -20.57 -14.26
CA ARG A 262 -16.05 -20.16 -14.24
C ARG A 262 -16.23 -18.66 -14.07
N LEU A 263 -15.39 -17.99 -13.27
CA LEU A 263 -15.40 -16.54 -13.10
C LEU A 263 -15.04 -15.83 -14.40
N PHE A 264 -13.98 -16.27 -15.08
CA PHE A 264 -13.54 -15.70 -16.35
C PHE A 264 -14.58 -15.91 -17.46
N ASP A 265 -15.18 -17.10 -17.52
CA ASP A 265 -16.23 -17.41 -18.49
C ASP A 265 -17.50 -16.57 -18.27
N ALA A 266 -17.86 -16.30 -17.01
CA ALA A 266 -19.08 -15.56 -16.66
C ALA A 266 -19.09 -14.10 -17.15
N VAL A 267 -17.92 -13.49 -17.39
CA VAL A 267 -17.78 -12.09 -17.82
C VAL A 267 -17.09 -11.94 -19.18
N ASP A 268 -16.91 -13.04 -19.93
CA ASP A 268 -16.16 -13.06 -21.18
C ASP A 268 -14.80 -12.36 -21.06
N TYR A 269 -14.07 -12.69 -19.98
CA TYR A 269 -12.80 -12.09 -19.65
C TYR A 269 -11.75 -12.37 -20.72
N VAL A 270 -11.01 -11.36 -21.15
CA VAL A 270 -9.84 -11.50 -22.03
C VAL A 270 -8.69 -10.68 -21.44
N GLY A 271 -7.55 -11.31 -21.22
CA GLY A 271 -6.37 -10.72 -20.58
C GLY A 271 -5.86 -11.60 -19.44
N LEU A 272 -4.94 -11.05 -18.65
CA LEU A 272 -4.49 -11.64 -17.39
C LEU A 272 -5.27 -11.04 -16.23
N GLY A 273 -5.55 -11.87 -15.23
CA GLY A 273 -6.20 -11.46 -13.99
C GLY A 273 -5.91 -12.45 -12.87
N THR A 274 -6.28 -12.09 -11.66
CA THR A 274 -6.07 -12.92 -10.48
C THR A 274 -7.38 -13.13 -9.77
N CYS A 275 -7.75 -14.40 -9.51
CA CYS A 275 -8.87 -14.74 -8.65
C CYS A 275 -8.37 -15.01 -7.23
N GLU A 276 -8.87 -14.28 -6.25
CA GLU A 276 -8.49 -14.39 -4.84
C GLU A 276 -9.52 -15.18 -4.06
N PHE A 277 -9.04 -16.07 -3.20
CA PHE A 277 -9.88 -16.98 -2.41
C PHE A 277 -9.43 -17.04 -0.96
N MET A 278 -10.40 -17.26 -0.08
CA MET A 278 -10.16 -17.68 1.31
C MET A 278 -10.28 -19.21 1.39
N VAL A 279 -9.18 -19.85 1.74
CA VAL A 279 -9.11 -21.31 1.93
C VAL A 279 -9.05 -21.61 3.43
N THR A 280 -10.02 -22.37 3.94
CA THR A 280 -10.05 -22.79 5.36
C THR A 280 -9.19 -24.02 5.59
N GLU A 281 -8.86 -24.31 6.86
CA GLU A 281 -8.15 -25.54 7.28
C GLU A 281 -8.88 -26.82 6.82
N GLN A 282 -10.21 -26.77 6.67
CA GLN A 282 -11.04 -27.91 6.22
C GLN A 282 -11.13 -27.99 4.69
N GLY A 283 -10.35 -27.22 3.95
CA GLY A 283 -10.35 -27.22 2.48
C GLY A 283 -11.58 -26.55 1.84
N LYS A 284 -12.36 -25.74 2.59
CA LYS A 284 -13.42 -24.94 1.98
C LYS A 284 -12.82 -23.74 1.28
N VAL A 285 -13.21 -23.52 0.03
CA VAL A 285 -12.75 -22.41 -0.80
C VAL A 285 -13.88 -21.39 -0.97
N TYR A 286 -13.65 -20.17 -0.57
CA TYR A 286 -14.58 -19.05 -0.73
C TYR A 286 -13.98 -17.97 -1.60
N PHE A 287 -14.76 -17.45 -2.52
CA PHE A 287 -14.40 -16.32 -3.37
C PHE A 287 -14.26 -15.04 -2.54
N LEU A 288 -13.18 -14.29 -2.76
CA LEU A 288 -12.96 -12.97 -2.20
C LEU A 288 -13.19 -11.88 -3.25
N GLU A 289 -12.36 -11.85 -4.29
CA GLU A 289 -12.42 -10.87 -5.37
C GLU A 289 -11.68 -11.37 -6.62
N VAL A 290 -11.85 -10.66 -7.73
CA VAL A 290 -10.98 -10.77 -8.91
C VAL A 290 -10.26 -9.44 -9.08
N ASN A 291 -8.95 -9.49 -9.28
CA ASN A 291 -8.20 -8.33 -9.68
C ASN A 291 -8.01 -8.37 -11.21
N PRO A 292 -8.75 -7.53 -11.97
CA PRO A 292 -8.78 -7.59 -13.43
C PRO A 292 -7.58 -6.87 -14.07
N ARG A 293 -6.39 -7.21 -13.63
CA ARG A 293 -5.11 -6.62 -14.01
C ARG A 293 -3.95 -7.53 -13.63
N LEU A 294 -2.73 -7.11 -13.97
CA LEU A 294 -1.52 -7.72 -13.44
C LEU A 294 -1.42 -7.47 -11.93
N GLN A 295 -0.97 -8.45 -11.17
CA GLN A 295 -0.73 -8.33 -9.72
C GLN A 295 0.70 -7.86 -9.41
N VAL A 296 0.91 -7.31 -8.21
CA VAL A 296 2.26 -6.98 -7.72
C VAL A 296 3.13 -8.23 -7.72
N GLU A 297 2.61 -9.30 -7.16
CA GLU A 297 3.22 -10.61 -6.92
C GLU A 297 3.23 -11.54 -8.14
N HIS A 298 2.98 -11.01 -9.36
CA HIS A 298 3.03 -11.80 -10.59
C HIS A 298 4.42 -12.46 -10.79
N THR A 299 5.45 -11.87 -10.25
CA THR A 299 6.85 -12.30 -10.41
C THR A 299 7.11 -13.70 -9.88
N VAL A 300 6.51 -14.12 -8.75
CA VAL A 300 6.68 -15.50 -8.26
C VAL A 300 6.01 -16.52 -9.17
N SER A 301 4.91 -16.14 -9.84
CA SER A 301 4.26 -16.98 -10.86
C SER A 301 5.14 -17.12 -12.10
N GLU A 302 5.75 -16.02 -12.56
CA GLU A 302 6.70 -16.03 -13.68
C GLU A 302 7.88 -16.97 -13.41
N GLU A 303 8.44 -16.90 -12.21
CA GLU A 303 9.59 -17.73 -11.82
C GLU A 303 9.26 -19.23 -11.82
N VAL A 304 8.07 -19.63 -11.38
CA VAL A 304 7.72 -21.06 -11.33
C VAL A 304 7.16 -21.59 -12.65
N CYS A 305 6.52 -20.77 -13.49
CA CYS A 305 6.04 -21.20 -14.81
C CYS A 305 7.02 -20.95 -15.94
N GLY A 306 8.05 -20.12 -15.71
CA GLY A 306 9.08 -19.79 -16.71
C GLY A 306 8.59 -18.90 -17.85
N LEU A 307 7.53 -18.11 -17.61
CA LEU A 307 6.91 -17.20 -18.59
C LEU A 307 7.04 -15.75 -18.15
N ASP A 308 7.08 -14.84 -19.11
CA ASP A 308 6.94 -13.41 -18.90
C ASP A 308 5.46 -13.03 -19.05
N LEU A 309 4.79 -12.73 -17.94
CA LEU A 309 3.35 -12.43 -17.92
C LEU A 309 3.01 -11.07 -18.55
N VAL A 310 3.93 -10.12 -18.57
CA VAL A 310 3.75 -8.87 -19.33
C VAL A 310 3.80 -9.14 -20.83
N ARG A 311 4.67 -10.05 -21.27
CA ARG A 311 4.69 -10.52 -22.66
C ARG A 311 3.39 -11.22 -23.03
N GLU A 312 2.84 -12.08 -22.16
CA GLU A 312 1.54 -12.72 -22.36
C GLU A 312 0.43 -11.65 -22.52
N GLN A 313 0.40 -10.61 -21.68
CA GLN A 313 -0.57 -9.51 -21.82
C GLN A 313 -0.47 -8.82 -23.19
N LEU A 314 0.75 -8.49 -23.62
CA LEU A 314 0.99 -7.85 -24.92
C LEU A 314 0.63 -8.79 -26.08
N THR A 315 0.90 -10.09 -25.95
CA THR A 315 0.55 -11.11 -26.94
C THR A 315 -0.97 -11.22 -27.09
N ILE A 316 -1.70 -11.33 -25.99
CA ILE A 316 -3.17 -11.38 -26.00
C ILE A 316 -3.76 -10.10 -26.60
N ALA A 317 -3.25 -8.93 -26.22
CA ALA A 317 -3.71 -7.64 -26.73
C ALA A 317 -3.48 -7.49 -28.25
N ASN A 318 -2.44 -8.11 -28.77
CA ASN A 318 -2.19 -8.23 -30.22
C ASN A 318 -3.08 -9.28 -30.91
N GLY A 319 -3.98 -9.95 -30.18
CA GLY A 319 -4.84 -11.00 -30.69
C GLY A 319 -4.14 -12.35 -30.88
N GLY A 320 -2.99 -12.54 -30.24
CA GLY A 320 -2.28 -13.81 -30.19
C GLY A 320 -2.90 -14.77 -29.17
N GLU A 321 -2.46 -16.03 -29.23
CA GLU A 321 -2.85 -17.07 -28.28
C GLU A 321 -1.94 -17.04 -27.06
N LEU A 322 -2.50 -17.27 -25.88
CA LEU A 322 -1.75 -17.41 -24.64
C LEU A 322 -1.03 -18.76 -24.56
N THR A 323 0.02 -18.82 -23.76
CA THR A 323 0.78 -20.05 -23.51
C THR A 323 0.03 -20.94 -22.51
N VAL A 324 -0.49 -22.10 -22.95
CA VAL A 324 -1.21 -23.05 -22.11
C VAL A 324 -0.33 -24.17 -21.54
N ASP A 325 0.79 -24.49 -22.20
CA ASP A 325 1.73 -25.52 -21.75
C ASP A 325 2.90 -24.87 -21.00
N HIS A 326 2.82 -24.85 -19.68
CA HIS A 326 3.80 -24.24 -18.79
C HIS A 326 3.94 -25.08 -17.50
N PRO A 327 4.71 -26.17 -17.53
CA PRO A 327 4.89 -27.02 -16.36
C PRO A 327 5.55 -26.21 -15.23
N LEU A 328 4.94 -26.25 -14.04
CA LEU A 328 5.49 -25.57 -12.86
C LEU A 328 6.79 -26.24 -12.39
N ARG A 329 7.77 -25.41 -12.02
CA ARG A 329 9.10 -25.86 -11.57
C ARG A 329 9.54 -25.07 -10.36
N GLY A 330 9.94 -25.79 -9.31
CA GLY A 330 10.50 -25.17 -8.13
C GLY A 330 9.49 -24.46 -7.25
N HIS A 331 10.01 -23.54 -6.47
CA HIS A 331 9.26 -22.71 -5.53
C HIS A 331 9.87 -21.32 -5.44
N SER A 332 9.03 -20.29 -5.38
CA SER A 332 9.47 -18.90 -5.39
C SER A 332 8.79 -18.11 -4.29
N PHE A 333 9.54 -17.22 -3.65
CA PHE A 333 9.05 -16.22 -2.69
C PHE A 333 9.28 -14.81 -3.25
N GLU A 334 8.31 -13.92 -3.04
CA GLU A 334 8.48 -12.48 -3.21
C GLU A 334 8.45 -11.82 -1.83
N LEU A 335 9.39 -10.92 -1.56
CA LEU A 335 9.46 -10.08 -0.38
C LEU A 335 9.31 -8.63 -0.83
N ARG A 336 8.26 -7.95 -0.36
CA ARG A 336 8.03 -6.54 -0.70
C ARG A 336 8.92 -5.64 0.14
N LEU A 337 9.98 -5.11 -0.45
CA LEU A 337 10.84 -4.15 0.22
C LEU A 337 10.20 -2.75 0.12
N THR A 338 9.61 -2.31 1.21
CA THR A 338 8.93 -1.02 1.35
C THR A 338 9.70 -0.09 2.29
N CYS A 339 9.48 1.22 2.16
CA CYS A 339 9.96 2.22 3.12
C CYS A 339 8.95 2.34 4.28
N GLU A 340 8.93 1.33 5.15
CA GLU A 340 8.01 1.20 6.28
C GLU A 340 8.77 0.77 7.54
N ASP A 341 8.36 1.30 8.71
CA ASP A 341 9.05 1.07 9.98
C ASP A 341 8.40 -0.06 10.79
N PRO A 342 9.03 -1.24 10.89
CA PRO A 342 8.50 -2.36 11.70
C PRO A 342 8.35 -2.01 13.18
N ALA A 343 9.20 -1.14 13.72
CA ALA A 343 9.12 -0.71 15.11
C ALA A 343 7.90 0.19 15.39
N LYS A 344 7.34 0.79 14.33
CA LYS A 344 6.11 1.60 14.37
C LYS A 344 4.95 0.91 13.68
N ASN A 345 4.86 -0.41 13.83
CA ASN A 345 3.79 -1.23 13.25
C ASN A 345 3.67 -1.04 11.73
N LEU A 346 4.80 -1.05 11.01
CA LEU A 346 4.92 -0.85 9.57
C LEU A 346 4.30 0.49 9.09
N ALA A 347 4.48 1.55 9.88
CA ALA A 347 4.08 2.89 9.44
C ALA A 347 4.95 3.33 8.26
N PRO A 348 4.34 3.93 7.21
CA PRO A 348 5.10 4.50 6.09
C PRO A 348 6.11 5.53 6.56
N SER A 349 7.25 5.55 5.87
CA SER A 349 8.35 6.47 6.14
C SER A 349 8.87 7.07 4.82
N SER A 350 9.82 7.97 4.92
CA SER A 350 10.49 8.59 3.79
C SER A 350 11.94 8.88 4.13
N GLY A 351 12.77 9.07 3.14
CA GLY A 351 14.19 9.39 3.35
C GLY A 351 15.02 9.09 2.11
N THR A 352 16.32 9.35 2.21
CA THR A 352 17.27 9.07 1.13
C THR A 352 17.98 7.75 1.41
N LEU A 353 18.02 6.87 0.40
CA LEU A 353 18.75 5.61 0.42
C LEU A 353 20.25 5.89 0.40
N THR A 354 20.86 5.96 1.56
CA THR A 354 22.32 6.20 1.68
C THR A 354 23.13 4.97 1.32
N LYS A 355 22.53 3.79 1.42
CA LYS A 355 23.04 2.51 0.96
C LYS A 355 21.92 1.63 0.43
N LEU A 356 22.14 1.03 -0.74
CA LEU A 356 21.27 -0.01 -1.29
C LEU A 356 22.12 -1.05 -2.02
N ALA A 357 22.31 -2.21 -1.38
CA ALA A 357 22.94 -3.35 -2.00
C ALA A 357 21.96 -4.53 -2.02
N TRP A 358 21.52 -4.89 -3.19
CA TRP A 358 20.67 -6.05 -3.40
C TRP A 358 21.48 -7.35 -3.36
N PRO A 359 20.91 -8.45 -2.84
CA PRO A 359 21.55 -9.76 -2.91
C PRO A 359 21.68 -10.22 -4.36
N SER A 360 22.54 -11.20 -4.60
CA SER A 360 22.79 -11.73 -5.93
C SER A 360 22.98 -13.26 -5.92
N GLY A 361 23.28 -13.82 -7.09
CA GLY A 361 23.55 -15.24 -7.26
C GLY A 361 22.34 -16.05 -7.74
N PRO A 362 22.47 -17.39 -7.82
CA PRO A 362 21.44 -18.24 -8.40
C PRO A 362 20.08 -18.10 -7.73
N GLY A 363 19.02 -17.94 -8.54
CA GLY A 363 17.64 -17.83 -8.09
C GLY A 363 17.31 -16.53 -7.34
N ILE A 364 18.10 -15.48 -7.52
CA ILE A 364 17.80 -14.14 -7.04
C ILE A 364 17.38 -13.26 -8.23
N ARG A 365 16.18 -12.69 -8.11
CA ARG A 365 15.66 -11.66 -9.02
C ARG A 365 15.28 -10.44 -8.21
N VAL A 366 15.54 -9.27 -8.74
CA VAL A 366 15.20 -7.99 -8.13
C VAL A 366 14.43 -7.14 -9.14
N ASP A 367 13.20 -6.78 -8.79
CA ASP A 367 12.41 -5.80 -9.51
C ASP A 367 12.36 -4.51 -8.67
N SER A 368 13.24 -3.55 -8.96
CA SER A 368 13.41 -2.33 -8.16
C SER A 368 13.00 -1.08 -8.95
N GLY A 369 12.33 -0.16 -8.26
CA GLY A 369 12.04 1.18 -8.78
C GLY A 369 13.03 2.25 -8.31
N VAL A 370 14.00 1.89 -7.48
CA VAL A 370 14.95 2.80 -6.83
C VAL A 370 16.38 2.30 -6.94
N VAL A 371 17.33 3.21 -6.79
CA VAL A 371 18.78 2.95 -6.69
C VAL A 371 19.37 3.66 -5.47
N GLU A 372 20.61 3.33 -5.11
CA GLU A 372 21.36 4.06 -4.07
C GLU A 372 21.44 5.55 -4.42
N GLY A 373 21.16 6.41 -3.45
CA GLY A 373 21.08 7.85 -3.59
C GLY A 373 19.67 8.40 -3.87
N ASP A 374 18.72 7.55 -4.25
CA ASP A 374 17.34 7.99 -4.46
C ASP A 374 16.65 8.38 -3.14
N THR A 375 15.70 9.29 -3.25
CA THR A 375 14.84 9.68 -2.13
C THR A 375 13.47 9.04 -2.30
N VAL A 376 13.07 8.22 -1.32
CA VAL A 376 11.72 7.67 -1.24
C VAL A 376 10.79 8.77 -0.75
N SER A 377 9.89 9.20 -1.64
CA SER A 377 8.95 10.29 -1.38
C SER A 377 7.74 9.78 -0.61
N PRO A 378 7.26 10.51 0.41
CA PRO A 378 6.00 10.20 1.08
C PRO A 378 4.77 10.50 0.22
N LYS A 379 4.95 11.15 -0.94
CA LYS A 379 3.86 11.53 -1.86
C LYS A 379 3.31 10.35 -2.65
N PHE A 380 4.05 9.24 -2.73
CA PHE A 380 3.69 8.06 -3.52
C PHE A 380 3.78 6.79 -2.69
N ASP A 381 3.64 5.64 -3.33
CA ASP A 381 3.72 4.33 -2.68
C ASP A 381 5.09 4.13 -1.99
N SER A 382 5.08 3.42 -0.85
CA SER A 382 6.29 3.07 -0.09
C SER A 382 7.15 2.00 -0.76
N MET A 383 6.66 1.34 -1.82
CA MET A 383 7.34 0.25 -2.52
C MET A 383 8.64 0.71 -3.16
N MET A 384 9.76 0.19 -2.68
CA MET A 384 11.07 0.41 -3.27
C MET A 384 11.41 -0.65 -4.33
N GLY A 385 11.02 -1.89 -4.05
CA GLY A 385 11.27 -3.01 -4.95
C GLY A 385 10.81 -4.34 -4.37
N LYS A 386 10.98 -5.38 -5.15
CA LYS A 386 10.63 -6.76 -4.83
C LYS A 386 11.89 -7.61 -4.90
N LEU A 387 12.16 -8.34 -3.81
CA LEU A 387 13.18 -9.37 -3.80
C LEU A 387 12.47 -10.71 -4.05
N VAL A 388 12.76 -11.30 -5.20
CA VAL A 388 12.17 -12.59 -5.61
C VAL A 388 13.24 -13.67 -5.54
N VAL A 389 12.93 -14.75 -4.82
CA VAL A 389 13.89 -15.81 -4.51
C VAL A 389 13.32 -17.17 -4.90
N THR A 390 13.95 -17.82 -5.86
CA THR A 390 13.49 -19.07 -6.47
C THR A 390 14.48 -20.20 -6.28
N ALA A 391 13.99 -21.41 -5.99
CA ALA A 391 14.79 -22.63 -5.90
C ALA A 391 14.04 -23.84 -6.45
N SER A 392 14.70 -25.02 -6.46
CA SER A 392 14.14 -26.30 -6.92
C SER A 392 12.93 -26.78 -6.09
N ASP A 393 12.87 -26.37 -4.82
CA ASP A 393 11.88 -26.76 -3.85
C ASP A 393 11.76 -25.70 -2.74
N ARG A 394 10.70 -25.80 -1.93
CA ARG A 394 10.38 -24.80 -0.89
C ARG A 394 11.48 -24.69 0.18
N ALA A 395 12.00 -25.80 0.68
CA ALA A 395 13.03 -25.79 1.73
C ALA A 395 14.32 -25.10 1.25
N THR A 396 14.74 -25.40 0.01
CA THR A 396 15.89 -24.75 -0.61
C THR A 396 15.61 -23.25 -0.85
N ALA A 397 14.38 -22.87 -1.23
CA ALA A 397 13.99 -21.47 -1.40
C ALA A 397 14.03 -20.72 -0.05
N VAL A 398 13.52 -21.29 1.05
CA VAL A 398 13.62 -20.74 2.41
C VAL A 398 15.08 -20.49 2.79
N ALA A 399 15.95 -21.50 2.65
CA ALA A 399 17.38 -21.35 2.95
C ALA A 399 18.03 -20.25 2.09
N ARG A 400 17.62 -20.13 0.84
CA ARG A 400 18.11 -19.09 -0.09
C ARG A 400 17.62 -17.69 0.30
N VAL A 401 16.39 -17.55 0.80
CA VAL A 401 15.88 -16.27 1.32
C VAL A 401 16.70 -15.84 2.54
N ARG A 402 16.98 -16.73 3.48
CA ARG A 402 17.83 -16.43 4.64
C ARG A 402 19.18 -15.85 4.21
N ARG A 403 19.88 -16.54 3.28
CA ARG A 403 21.13 -16.03 2.71
C ARG A 403 20.94 -14.68 2.02
N ALA A 404 19.89 -14.51 1.23
CA ALA A 404 19.64 -13.26 0.52
C ALA A 404 19.39 -12.09 1.47
N LEU A 405 18.71 -12.31 2.60
CA LEU A 405 18.51 -11.29 3.64
C LEU A 405 19.82 -10.90 4.35
N GLU A 406 20.75 -11.83 4.57
CA GLU A 406 22.08 -11.52 5.11
C GLU A 406 22.90 -10.61 4.17
N GLU A 407 22.74 -10.77 2.85
CA GLU A 407 23.42 -9.98 1.83
C GLU A 407 22.74 -8.61 1.60
N LEU A 408 21.42 -8.48 1.85
CA LEU A 408 20.67 -7.25 1.64
C LEU A 408 21.15 -6.14 2.58
N LYS A 409 21.52 -4.99 2.02
CA LYS A 409 21.89 -3.80 2.82
C LYS A 409 21.07 -2.62 2.39
N VAL A 410 20.34 -2.04 3.33
CA VAL A 410 19.55 -0.81 3.12
C VAL A 410 19.82 0.12 4.30
N GLU A 411 20.26 1.34 3.99
CA GLU A 411 20.50 2.38 5.00
C GLU A 411 19.85 3.69 4.55
N GLY A 412 19.52 4.55 5.52
CA GLY A 412 18.90 5.86 5.29
C GLY A 412 17.38 5.85 5.41
N VAL A 413 16.74 4.68 5.28
CA VAL A 413 15.29 4.50 5.45
C VAL A 413 15.00 3.22 6.23
N PRO A 414 13.92 3.15 7.03
CA PRO A 414 13.47 1.91 7.64
C PRO A 414 12.82 0.99 6.59
N THR A 415 13.00 -0.32 6.78
CA THR A 415 12.42 -1.36 5.91
C THR A 415 11.95 -2.56 6.71
N PRO A 416 11.07 -3.43 6.17
CA PRO A 416 10.65 -4.66 6.84
C PRO A 416 11.69 -5.80 6.80
N ALA A 417 12.93 -5.56 6.37
CA ALA A 417 13.96 -6.61 6.22
C ALA A 417 14.16 -7.45 7.51
N SER A 418 14.25 -6.81 8.68
CA SER A 418 14.36 -7.51 9.96
C SER A 418 13.13 -8.33 10.34
N LEU A 419 11.95 -7.95 9.87
CA LEU A 419 10.73 -8.74 10.04
C LEU A 419 10.74 -9.95 9.11
N PHE A 420 11.24 -9.83 7.88
CA PHE A 420 11.45 -10.96 6.98
C PHE A 420 12.42 -11.99 7.57
N GLU A 421 13.52 -11.56 8.19
CA GLU A 421 14.44 -12.46 8.90
C GLU A 421 13.71 -13.27 9.99
N GLN A 422 12.83 -12.62 10.76
CA GLN A 422 12.03 -13.30 11.78
C GLN A 422 11.05 -14.31 11.15
N ILE A 423 10.34 -13.94 10.09
CA ILE A 423 9.37 -14.80 9.38
C ILE A 423 10.07 -16.05 8.83
N PHE A 424 11.20 -15.89 8.15
CA PHE A 424 11.91 -16.99 7.51
C PHE A 424 12.72 -17.86 8.50
N ASN A 425 12.79 -17.48 9.77
CA ASN A 425 13.32 -18.30 10.88
C ASN A 425 12.22 -18.86 11.79
N ASP A 426 10.95 -18.72 11.42
CA ASP A 426 9.82 -19.20 12.18
C ASP A 426 9.33 -20.56 11.67
N ASP A 427 9.32 -21.56 12.54
CA ASP A 427 8.97 -22.93 12.20
C ASP A 427 7.51 -23.08 11.74
N GLU A 428 6.56 -22.24 12.24
CA GLU A 428 5.18 -22.25 11.76
C GLU A 428 5.06 -21.78 10.29
N PHE A 429 5.95 -20.89 9.85
CA PHE A 429 6.00 -20.44 8.45
C PHE A 429 6.83 -21.41 7.59
N THR A 430 8.00 -21.82 8.06
CA THR A 430 8.91 -22.64 7.26
C THR A 430 8.50 -24.11 7.20
N ALA A 431 7.70 -24.57 8.16
CA ALA A 431 7.33 -25.98 8.38
C ALA A 431 8.56 -26.88 8.64
N GLU A 432 9.56 -26.35 9.34
CA GLU A 432 10.78 -27.05 9.73
C GLU A 432 10.67 -27.67 11.13
N HIS A 433 11.64 -28.45 11.52
CA HIS A 433 11.78 -29.07 12.85
C HIS A 433 10.56 -29.85 13.36
N GLY A 434 9.73 -30.36 12.45
CA GLY A 434 8.52 -31.14 12.77
C GLY A 434 7.32 -30.28 13.18
N VAL A 435 7.39 -28.97 13.00
CA VAL A 435 6.28 -28.04 13.18
C VAL A 435 5.46 -27.99 11.89
N ALA A 436 4.14 -28.07 12.01
CA ALA A 436 3.25 -27.92 10.86
C ALA A 436 3.15 -26.45 10.42
N TYR A 437 2.94 -26.23 9.12
CA TYR A 437 2.62 -24.91 8.60
C TYR A 437 1.31 -24.38 9.21
N ASP A 438 1.35 -23.25 9.93
CA ASP A 438 0.19 -22.65 10.61
C ASP A 438 0.10 -21.13 10.33
N VAL A 439 0.15 -20.77 9.03
CA VAL A 439 0.03 -19.38 8.59
C VAL A 439 -1.38 -19.11 8.10
N SER A 440 -1.96 -18.03 8.61
CA SER A 440 -3.26 -17.50 8.22
C SER A 440 -3.16 -15.97 8.01
N THR A 441 -4.20 -15.36 7.46
CA THR A 441 -4.22 -13.91 7.21
C THR A 441 -4.03 -13.05 8.47
N LYS A 442 -4.19 -13.64 9.67
CA LYS A 442 -3.98 -12.98 10.97
C LYS A 442 -2.71 -13.41 11.70
N TRP A 443 -1.96 -14.35 11.12
CA TRP A 443 -0.76 -14.91 11.75
C TRP A 443 0.30 -13.84 12.05
N LEU A 444 0.62 -12.99 11.07
CA LEU A 444 1.64 -11.93 11.21
C LEU A 444 1.27 -10.92 12.30
N GLU A 445 0.02 -10.44 12.29
CA GLU A 445 -0.47 -9.49 13.28
C GLU A 445 -0.44 -10.10 14.69
N ARG A 446 -0.91 -11.33 14.83
CA ARG A 446 -0.96 -12.06 16.10
C ARG A 446 0.44 -12.29 16.68
N LYS A 447 1.39 -12.64 15.86
CA LYS A 447 2.71 -13.12 16.31
C LYS A 447 3.74 -12.01 16.47
N TYR A 448 3.74 -11.03 15.59
CA TYR A 448 4.81 -10.03 15.50
C TYR A 448 4.39 -8.59 15.78
N LEU A 449 3.13 -8.22 15.50
CA LEU A 449 2.72 -6.82 15.51
C LEU A 449 1.88 -6.42 16.73
N ASN A 450 1.16 -7.34 17.39
CA ASN A 450 0.29 -7.06 18.55
C ASN A 450 0.99 -7.37 19.89
N LYS A 451 2.17 -6.83 20.15
CA LYS A 451 2.89 -7.06 21.41
C LYS A 451 2.31 -6.37 22.64
N GLU A 452 1.31 -5.50 22.52
CA GLU A 452 0.72 -4.78 23.66
C GLU A 452 -0.32 -5.59 24.47
N ALA A 453 -0.82 -6.70 23.96
CA ALA A 453 -1.85 -7.50 24.67
C ALA A 453 -1.30 -8.58 25.63
N SER A 454 -0.01 -8.83 25.68
CA SER A 454 0.58 -9.92 26.49
C SER A 454 1.43 -9.48 27.69
N SER A 455 1.53 -8.20 28.02
CA SER A 455 2.36 -7.70 29.12
C SER A 455 1.65 -7.61 30.48
N THR A 456 0.49 -8.25 30.68
CA THR A 456 -0.18 -8.35 31.99
C THR A 456 -0.27 -9.79 32.47
N LYS A 457 0.88 -10.44 32.70
CA LYS A 457 1.01 -11.48 33.75
C LYS A 457 2.45 -11.52 34.25
N GLY A 458 2.57 -11.13 35.48
CA GLY A 458 3.65 -11.02 36.42
C GLY A 458 4.93 -11.83 36.19
N GLY A 459 6.03 -11.11 36.25
CA GLY A 459 7.36 -11.62 36.49
C GLY A 459 8.25 -10.47 36.90
N GLN A 460 8.55 -10.38 38.20
CA GLN A 460 9.50 -9.40 38.74
C GLN A 460 10.87 -9.52 38.08
N PRO A 461 11.58 -8.41 37.86
CA PRO A 461 12.95 -8.48 37.35
C PRO A 461 13.90 -8.90 38.46
N ALA A 462 14.63 -10.00 38.23
CA ALA A 462 15.78 -10.35 39.02
C ALA A 462 16.94 -9.42 38.69
N SER A 463 17.39 -8.70 39.72
CA SER A 463 18.61 -7.91 39.70
C SER A 463 19.84 -8.83 39.59
N MET A 464 20.69 -8.56 38.61
CA MET A 464 22.10 -8.99 38.72
C MET A 464 23.03 -7.82 38.46
N ALA A 465 23.81 -7.53 39.49
CA ALA A 465 24.84 -6.54 39.50
C ALA A 465 26.14 -7.07 38.86
N GLY A 466 26.82 -6.19 38.16
CA GLY A 466 28.26 -6.03 38.21
C GLY A 466 29.11 -6.96 37.36
N ALA A 467 29.71 -6.40 36.30
CA ALA A 467 31.16 -6.53 36.05
C ALA A 467 31.58 -5.41 35.07
N ALA A 468 32.48 -4.56 35.56
CA ALA A 468 33.23 -3.60 34.76
C ALA A 468 34.34 -4.33 33.98
N GLY A 469 34.59 -3.89 32.75
CA GLY A 469 35.77 -4.36 32.03
C GLY A 469 35.86 -3.84 30.60
N ALA A 470 36.79 -2.89 30.42
CA ALA A 470 37.53 -2.58 29.20
C ALA A 470 36.79 -1.95 28.00
N LYS A 471 37.05 -0.66 27.87
CA LYS A 471 36.93 0.13 26.63
C LYS A 471 38.02 -0.32 25.67
N GLU A 472 37.67 -0.89 24.53
CA GLU A 472 38.45 -0.74 23.30
C GLU A 472 37.75 0.27 22.41
N ALA A 473 38.47 1.35 22.11
CA ALA A 473 38.04 2.40 21.21
C ALA A 473 38.29 1.93 19.77
N GLU A 474 37.24 1.47 19.10
CA GLU A 474 37.27 1.37 17.64
C GLU A 474 37.23 2.79 17.07
N THR A 475 38.33 3.19 16.45
CA THR A 475 38.42 4.38 15.60
C THR A 475 37.58 4.12 14.35
N LYS A 476 36.35 4.67 14.30
CA LYS A 476 35.61 4.79 13.05
C LYS A 476 36.37 5.72 12.12
N GLU A 477 36.95 5.18 11.05
CA GLU A 477 37.42 5.96 9.92
C GLU A 477 36.22 6.69 9.32
N SER A 478 36.17 7.99 9.50
CA SER A 478 35.16 8.84 8.87
C SER A 478 35.59 9.17 7.43
N SER A 479 34.69 9.03 6.48
CA SER A 479 34.88 9.38 5.06
C SER A 479 33.84 10.40 4.62
N GLU A 480 34.20 11.30 3.71
CA GLU A 480 33.28 12.23 3.06
C GLU A 480 33.02 11.79 1.61
N THR A 481 31.77 11.85 1.18
CA THR A 481 31.38 11.50 -0.19
C THR A 481 31.05 12.78 -0.96
N PHE A 482 31.74 12.97 -2.09
CA PHE A 482 31.52 14.07 -3.03
C PHE A 482 30.84 13.51 -4.27
N VAL A 483 29.81 14.19 -4.76
CA VAL A 483 29.20 13.89 -6.05
C VAL A 483 29.77 14.87 -7.07
N ILE A 484 30.46 14.35 -8.08
CA ILE A 484 31.02 15.15 -9.19
C ILE A 484 30.33 14.74 -10.48
N GLU A 485 30.16 15.67 -11.40
CA GLU A 485 29.63 15.41 -12.74
C GLU A 485 30.76 15.48 -13.76
N VAL A 486 30.97 14.38 -14.49
CA VAL A 486 31.96 14.28 -15.54
C VAL A 486 31.26 13.81 -16.82
N ASN A 487 31.27 14.64 -17.86
CA ASN A 487 30.60 14.36 -19.14
C ASN A 487 29.11 13.99 -19.01
N ASN A 488 28.35 14.75 -18.19
CA ASN A 488 26.94 14.51 -17.86
C ASN A 488 26.69 13.19 -17.11
N HIS A 489 27.71 12.55 -16.57
CA HIS A 489 27.59 11.41 -15.66
C HIS A 489 27.91 11.82 -14.23
N ARG A 490 27.03 11.52 -13.29
CA ARG A 490 27.29 11.71 -11.86
C ARG A 490 28.18 10.58 -11.36
N VAL A 491 29.29 10.94 -10.75
CA VAL A 491 30.24 10.02 -10.12
C VAL A 491 30.32 10.37 -8.64
N SER A 492 30.03 9.40 -7.76
CA SER A 492 30.23 9.55 -6.32
C SER A 492 31.66 9.15 -5.97
N LEU A 493 32.40 10.07 -5.40
CA LEU A 493 33.76 9.87 -4.91
C LEU A 493 33.75 9.89 -3.38
N THR A 494 33.96 8.74 -2.75
CA THR A 494 34.13 8.64 -1.30
C THR A 494 35.61 8.70 -0.97
N VAL A 495 35.99 9.70 -0.21
CA VAL A 495 37.38 9.95 0.16
C VAL A 495 37.50 9.89 1.68
N PRO A 496 38.42 9.08 2.25
CA PRO A 496 38.72 9.09 3.67
C PRO A 496 39.14 10.48 4.15
N ASN A 497 38.68 10.87 5.32
CA ASN A 497 38.89 12.25 5.84
C ASN A 497 40.35 12.62 6.02
N ASP A 498 41.24 11.66 6.25
CA ASP A 498 42.68 11.86 6.31
C ASP A 498 43.27 12.31 4.97
N ILE A 499 42.73 11.82 3.85
CA ILE A 499 43.13 12.24 2.50
C ILE A 499 42.57 13.63 2.20
N VAL A 500 41.31 13.90 2.57
CA VAL A 500 40.73 15.26 2.42
C VAL A 500 41.52 16.29 3.18
N ALA A 501 41.93 16.00 4.43
CA ALA A 501 42.75 16.88 5.26
C ALA A 501 44.15 17.13 4.66
N ASN A 502 44.72 16.13 4.01
CA ASN A 502 46.03 16.23 3.35
C ASN A 502 45.98 17.00 2.02
N LEU A 503 44.88 16.90 1.27
CA LEU A 503 44.69 17.64 0.02
C LEU A 503 44.40 19.15 0.24
N THR A 504 43.80 19.49 1.36
CA THR A 504 43.46 20.89 1.69
C THR A 504 44.58 21.67 2.43
N GLY A 505 45.74 21.03 2.64
CA GLY A 505 46.99 21.71 3.04
C GLY A 505 46.87 22.65 4.24
N GLY A 506 46.29 22.21 5.35
CA GLY A 506 46.35 22.96 6.61
C GLY A 506 45.67 24.34 6.65
N ALA A 507 44.88 24.72 5.65
CA ALA A 507 44.11 25.96 5.67
C ALA A 507 42.83 25.76 6.50
N LYS A 508 42.70 26.53 7.57
CA LYS A 508 41.56 26.48 8.49
C LYS A 508 40.25 26.52 7.69
N ALA A 509 39.36 25.57 7.97
CA ALA A 509 38.05 25.32 7.36
C ALA A 509 37.04 26.53 7.34
N ARG A 510 37.52 27.76 7.43
CA ARG A 510 36.70 28.98 7.37
C ARG A 510 36.61 29.63 5.98
N ASP A 511 37.51 29.31 5.05
CA ASP A 511 37.55 29.99 3.75
C ASP A 511 37.09 29.17 2.56
N ALA A 512 36.88 27.86 2.70
CA ALA A 512 36.41 27.01 1.60
C ALA A 512 34.90 27.18 1.25
N LYS A 513 34.13 27.87 2.10
CA LYS A 513 32.73 28.21 1.81
C LYS A 513 32.50 29.41 0.89
N ARG A 514 33.57 30.04 0.40
CA ARG A 514 33.47 31.28 -0.39
C ARG A 514 33.74 31.17 -1.89
N ALA A 515 33.99 29.99 -2.39
CA ALA A 515 34.43 29.79 -3.79
C ALA A 515 33.41 29.20 -4.75
N ILE A 516 32.15 28.95 -4.34
CA ILE A 516 31.10 28.54 -5.27
C ILE A 516 29.92 29.51 -5.12
N GLN A 517 29.92 30.55 -5.95
CA GLN A 517 28.75 31.38 -6.18
C GLN A 517 27.92 30.70 -7.28
N PRO A 518 26.67 30.34 -7.04
CA PRO A 518 25.75 29.99 -8.12
C PRO A 518 25.26 31.27 -8.80
N LEU A 519 25.20 31.25 -10.11
CA LEU A 519 24.58 32.27 -10.93
C LEU A 519 23.13 32.51 -10.46
N ARG A 520 22.83 33.78 -10.16
CA ARG A 520 21.53 34.28 -9.72
C ARG A 520 20.47 34.03 -10.81
N GLY A 521 19.53 33.17 -10.53
CA GLY A 521 18.15 33.24 -11.04
C GLY A 521 17.28 33.87 -9.96
N GLN A 522 16.44 34.82 -10.33
CA GLN A 522 15.66 35.67 -9.42
C GLN A 522 14.62 34.89 -8.60
N GLY A 523 14.67 35.09 -7.33
CA GLY A 523 13.65 35.33 -6.34
C GLY A 523 12.49 34.39 -6.17
N LEU A 524 12.53 33.60 -5.09
CA LEU A 524 11.37 33.32 -4.25
C LEU A 524 11.84 33.30 -2.80
N HIS A 525 11.21 34.13 -1.98
CA HIS A 525 11.48 34.24 -0.56
C HIS A 525 11.12 32.95 0.15
N HIS A 526 12.13 32.23 0.65
CA HIS A 526 11.92 31.22 1.69
C HIS A 526 11.90 31.89 3.06
N VAL A 527 10.77 31.87 3.70
CA VAL A 527 10.64 32.14 5.13
C VAL A 527 11.10 30.87 5.85
N GLU A 528 12.25 30.96 6.52
CA GLU A 528 12.67 29.93 7.48
C GLU A 528 11.68 29.87 8.65
N LYS A 529 10.81 28.85 8.66
CA LYS A 529 10.07 28.46 9.88
C LYS A 529 11.01 27.64 10.77
N LYS A 530 11.34 28.20 11.94
CA LYS A 530 12.00 27.51 13.03
C LYS A 530 11.26 26.19 13.34
N ARG A 531 11.98 25.07 13.30
CA ARG A 531 11.52 23.79 13.89
C ARG A 531 11.34 24.02 15.40
N GLN A 532 10.12 24.01 15.88
CA GLN A 532 9.79 23.79 17.28
C GLN A 532 9.78 22.27 17.52
N THR A 533 10.67 21.80 18.35
CA THR A 533 10.61 20.47 18.95
C THR A 533 9.46 20.46 19.95
N ASP A 534 8.53 19.53 19.79
CA ASP A 534 7.33 19.39 20.62
C ASP A 534 7.72 18.74 21.97
N ASP A 535 7.78 19.57 23.01
CA ASP A 535 7.73 19.12 24.39
C ASP A 535 6.24 18.94 24.71
N GLY A 536 5.75 17.74 24.91
CA GLY A 536 4.34 17.28 25.09
C GLY A 536 3.42 18.12 26.03
N GLN A 537 3.54 19.44 26.02
CA GLN A 537 2.71 20.42 26.72
C GLN A 537 2.11 21.51 25.80
N SER A 538 2.39 21.50 24.51
CA SER A 538 1.75 22.45 23.60
C SER A 538 0.40 21.89 23.14
N GLY A 539 -0.67 22.67 23.28
CA GLY A 539 -2.00 22.32 22.77
C GLY A 539 -2.11 22.34 21.24
N VAL A 540 -1.00 22.30 20.50
CA VAL A 540 -0.95 22.25 19.04
C VAL A 540 -0.92 20.80 18.61
N ILE A 541 -1.89 20.39 17.80
CA ILE A 541 -1.96 19.07 17.18
C ILE A 541 -1.45 19.18 15.74
N ALA A 542 -0.35 18.52 15.47
CA ALA A 542 0.27 18.51 14.14
C ALA A 542 0.12 17.15 13.46
N SER A 543 0.13 17.15 12.13
CA SER A 543 0.14 15.91 11.36
C SER A 543 1.46 15.14 11.59
N PRO A 544 1.39 13.84 11.95
CA PRO A 544 2.60 13.03 12.13
C PRO A 544 3.31 12.71 10.81
N MET A 545 2.63 12.88 9.68
CA MET A 545 3.11 12.53 8.34
C MET A 545 2.40 13.34 7.27
N GLN A 546 2.90 13.31 6.05
CA GLN A 546 2.14 13.80 4.90
C GLN A 546 0.98 12.85 4.61
N ALA A 547 -0.23 13.43 4.51
CA ALA A 547 -1.46 12.66 4.38
C ALA A 547 -2.58 13.50 3.75
N VAL A 548 -3.70 12.86 3.44
CA VAL A 548 -4.96 13.52 3.13
C VAL A 548 -5.88 13.37 4.34
N VAL A 549 -6.53 14.44 4.76
CA VAL A 549 -7.53 14.38 5.84
C VAL A 549 -8.77 13.66 5.33
N THR A 550 -9.05 12.49 5.87
CA THR A 550 -10.26 11.73 5.52
C THR A 550 -11.45 12.25 6.30
N ARG A 551 -11.26 12.51 7.61
CA ARG A 551 -12.34 12.95 8.49
C ARG A 551 -11.79 13.75 9.68
N VAL A 552 -12.52 14.79 10.06
CA VAL A 552 -12.33 15.52 11.31
C VAL A 552 -13.46 15.13 12.26
N ASN A 553 -13.13 14.55 13.43
CA ASN A 553 -14.08 13.93 14.35
C ASN A 553 -14.53 14.86 15.48
N VAL A 554 -14.04 16.09 15.51
CA VAL A 554 -14.33 17.08 16.56
C VAL A 554 -14.68 18.43 15.95
N ALA A 555 -15.38 19.28 16.70
CA ALA A 555 -15.74 20.63 16.32
C ALA A 555 -15.00 21.68 17.16
N GLU A 556 -14.86 22.90 16.64
CA GLU A 556 -14.34 24.03 17.43
C GLU A 556 -15.25 24.29 18.64
N GLY A 557 -14.66 24.45 19.81
CA GLY A 557 -15.33 24.61 21.10
C GLY A 557 -15.66 23.29 21.80
N GLN A 558 -15.40 22.13 21.20
CA GLN A 558 -15.66 20.81 21.79
C GLN A 558 -14.60 20.47 22.83
N ASP A 559 -15.03 20.01 24.01
CA ASP A 559 -14.15 19.43 25.03
C ASP A 559 -13.72 18.01 24.61
N VAL A 560 -12.42 17.74 24.70
CA VAL A 560 -11.82 16.44 24.42
C VAL A 560 -11.02 15.93 25.61
N ALA A 561 -11.05 14.63 25.83
CA ALA A 561 -10.20 13.94 26.80
C ALA A 561 -8.90 13.47 26.11
N LYS A 562 -7.86 13.21 26.92
CA LYS A 562 -6.66 12.55 26.39
C LYS A 562 -7.03 11.18 25.83
N GLY A 563 -6.66 10.93 24.56
CA GLY A 563 -6.96 9.69 23.84
C GLY A 563 -8.20 9.75 22.96
N ASP A 564 -8.95 10.87 22.95
CA ASP A 564 -10.06 11.04 22.01
C ASP A 564 -9.55 11.20 20.58
N LEU A 565 -10.25 10.59 19.63
CA LEU A 565 -9.91 10.66 18.22
C LEU A 565 -10.27 12.03 17.64
N LEU A 566 -9.28 12.77 17.15
CA LEU A 566 -9.43 14.11 16.61
C LEU A 566 -9.58 14.14 15.09
N VAL A 567 -8.65 13.49 14.39
CA VAL A 567 -8.58 13.51 12.92
C VAL A 567 -8.20 12.12 12.42
N VAL A 568 -8.79 11.72 11.32
CA VAL A 568 -8.37 10.56 10.53
C VAL A 568 -7.63 11.07 9.30
N LEU A 569 -6.40 10.65 9.16
CA LEU A 569 -5.52 10.97 8.04
C LEU A 569 -5.36 9.75 7.16
N GLU A 570 -5.34 9.91 5.86
CA GLU A 570 -4.99 8.86 4.91
C GLU A 570 -3.62 9.16 4.31
N SER A 571 -2.71 8.20 4.44
CA SER A 571 -1.43 8.21 3.76
C SER A 571 -1.18 6.83 3.15
N MET A 572 -0.83 6.76 1.87
CA MET A 572 -0.49 5.51 1.17
C MET A 572 -1.55 4.40 1.30
N LYS A 573 -2.84 4.76 1.16
CA LYS A 573 -3.98 3.85 1.33
C LYS A 573 -4.14 3.28 2.75
N MET A 574 -3.52 3.89 3.76
CA MET A 574 -3.67 3.53 5.17
C MET A 574 -4.25 4.68 5.96
N GLU A 575 -5.24 4.38 6.81
CA GLU A 575 -5.76 5.34 7.77
C GLU A 575 -4.83 5.45 8.97
N ASN A 576 -4.53 6.69 9.34
CA ASN A 576 -3.75 7.04 10.52
C ASN A 576 -4.61 7.91 11.44
N TYR A 577 -4.72 7.51 12.68
CA TYR A 577 -5.59 8.14 13.65
C TYR A 577 -4.79 9.10 14.52
N VAL A 578 -5.20 10.38 14.56
CA VAL A 578 -4.58 11.41 15.40
C VAL A 578 -5.46 11.60 16.63
N TYR A 579 -4.90 11.29 17.79
CA TYR A 579 -5.59 11.35 19.07
C TYR A 579 -5.16 12.57 19.88
N ALA A 580 -6.03 13.04 20.77
CA ALA A 580 -5.74 14.11 21.70
C ALA A 580 -4.62 13.69 22.68
N PRO A 581 -3.46 14.36 22.69
CA PRO A 581 -2.38 14.04 23.63
C PRO A 581 -2.66 14.53 25.04
N VAL A 582 -3.58 15.51 25.18
CA VAL A 582 -3.96 16.17 26.42
C VAL A 582 -5.46 16.42 26.44
N LYS A 583 -6.04 16.58 27.64
CA LYS A 583 -7.42 17.03 27.83
C LYS A 583 -7.49 18.54 27.60
N GLY A 584 -8.54 19.04 26.94
CA GLY A 584 -8.78 20.47 26.75
C GLY A 584 -9.97 20.75 25.83
N ALA A 585 -10.16 22.01 25.45
CA ALA A 585 -11.18 22.42 24.49
C ALA A 585 -10.54 22.70 23.12
N VAL A 586 -11.11 22.19 22.04
CA VAL A 586 -10.65 22.47 20.66
C VAL A 586 -10.86 23.95 20.36
N THR A 587 -9.79 24.71 20.14
CA THR A 587 -9.88 26.16 19.94
C THR A 587 -9.99 26.54 18.47
N LYS A 588 -9.30 25.81 17.59
CA LYS A 588 -9.34 26.08 16.16
C LYS A 588 -8.96 24.84 15.35
N ILE A 589 -9.66 24.62 14.25
CA ILE A 589 -9.41 23.57 13.27
C ILE A 589 -8.92 24.23 11.97
N PHE A 590 -7.75 23.81 11.48
CA PHE A 590 -7.11 24.40 10.30
C PHE A 590 -7.30 23.55 9.03
N VAL A 591 -7.84 22.35 9.16
CA VAL A 591 -7.97 21.38 8.07
C VAL A 591 -9.39 20.86 7.98
N GLY A 592 -9.82 20.48 6.78
CA GLY A 592 -11.12 19.84 6.53
C GLY A 592 -10.95 18.56 5.72
N PRO A 593 -12.03 17.78 5.55
CA PRO A 593 -12.00 16.58 4.70
C PRO A 593 -11.45 16.87 3.30
N ALA A 594 -10.66 15.94 2.77
CA ALA A 594 -9.92 16.03 1.50
C ALA A 594 -8.77 17.06 1.47
N ALA A 595 -8.43 17.73 2.57
CA ALA A 595 -7.26 18.60 2.64
C ALA A 595 -5.97 17.75 2.66
N GLY A 596 -5.01 18.09 1.81
CA GLY A 596 -3.65 17.57 1.89
C GLY A 596 -2.89 18.26 3.00
N VAL A 597 -2.18 17.50 3.83
CA VAL A 597 -1.36 18.02 4.94
C VAL A 597 0.05 17.46 4.89
N GLU A 598 1.01 18.29 5.30
CA GLU A 598 2.42 17.87 5.38
C GLU A 598 2.78 17.39 6.80
N ALA A 599 3.86 16.60 6.92
CA ALA A 599 4.38 16.20 8.22
C ALA A 599 4.78 17.42 9.04
N GLY A 600 4.23 17.54 10.26
CA GLY A 600 4.44 18.69 11.15
C GLY A 600 3.50 19.87 10.88
N GLU A 601 2.61 19.79 9.90
CA GLU A 601 1.58 20.82 9.67
C GLU A 601 0.53 20.81 10.77
N THR A 602 0.13 21.99 11.23
CA THR A 602 -0.84 22.12 12.32
C THR A 602 -2.25 21.76 11.83
N LEU A 603 -2.84 20.70 12.40
CA LEU A 603 -4.19 20.26 12.12
C LEU A 603 -5.24 21.06 12.92
N MET A 604 -4.97 21.23 14.23
CA MET A 604 -5.84 21.98 15.15
C MET A 604 -5.08 22.39 16.40
N THR A 605 -5.74 23.20 17.22
CA THR A 605 -5.22 23.63 18.54
C THR A 605 -6.22 23.30 19.64
N ILE A 606 -5.69 22.90 20.82
CA ILE A 606 -6.46 22.58 22.04
C ILE A 606 -6.01 23.53 23.14
N ASP A 607 -6.93 24.20 23.83
CA ASP A 607 -6.66 24.97 25.04
C ASP A 607 -6.62 24.04 26.25
N VAL A 608 -5.43 23.83 26.78
CA VAL A 608 -5.18 22.96 27.94
C VAL A 608 -5.63 23.60 29.25
N ASN A 609 -5.81 24.93 29.30
CA ASN A 609 -6.14 25.70 30.48
C ASN A 609 -7.62 26.08 30.58
N GLY A 610 -8.42 25.87 29.54
CA GLY A 610 -9.82 26.25 29.45
C GLY A 610 -10.79 25.41 30.29
N ALA A 611 -10.40 24.26 30.79
CA ALA A 611 -11.25 23.32 31.53
C ALA A 611 -11.58 23.73 32.99
N SER A 612 -11.22 24.94 33.46
CA SER A 612 -11.42 25.37 34.85
C SER A 612 -12.32 26.61 35.05
N LYS A 613 -13.06 27.07 34.05
CA LYS A 613 -13.95 28.24 34.17
C LYS A 613 -15.43 27.97 33.84
N ALA A 614 -15.98 26.89 34.31
CA ALA A 614 -17.43 26.67 34.27
C ALA A 614 -17.90 25.93 35.49
N ALA A 615 -17.68 26.48 36.69
CA ALA A 615 -18.41 26.15 37.93
C ALA A 615 -18.11 27.20 38.98
N ASP A 616 -18.79 28.37 38.94
CA ASP A 616 -19.21 29.16 40.07
C ASP A 616 -19.94 30.41 39.56
N GLY A 617 -21.23 30.43 39.77
CA GLY A 617 -22.09 31.55 39.44
C GLY A 617 -23.54 31.27 39.81
N LYS A 618 -23.83 31.35 41.14
CA LYS A 618 -25.17 31.33 41.70
C LYS A 618 -26.00 32.52 41.22
N PRO A 619 -27.33 32.43 41.18
CA PRO A 619 -28.20 33.49 40.67
C PRO A 619 -28.45 34.55 41.71
N ALA A 620 -28.52 35.80 41.31
CA ALA A 620 -29.09 36.90 42.09
C ALA A 620 -30.43 37.36 41.47
N THR A 621 -31.37 37.45 42.36
CA THR A 621 -32.78 37.77 42.22
C THR A 621 -33.05 39.26 41.96
N ASP A 622 -34.24 39.52 41.36
CA ASP A 622 -35.18 40.64 41.49
C ASP A 622 -34.90 42.02 40.90
N GLY A 623 -35.92 42.50 40.20
CA GLY A 623 -36.13 43.92 39.89
C GLY A 623 -37.11 44.20 38.75
N ASN A 624 -38.35 44.03 39.03
CA ASN A 624 -39.57 44.60 38.42
C ASN A 624 -39.42 45.97 37.79
N THR A 625 -39.98 46.24 36.59
CA THR A 625 -41.00 47.29 36.32
C THR A 625 -41.43 47.34 34.86
N GLU A 626 -42.68 47.09 34.67
CA GLU A 626 -43.78 47.66 33.87
C GLU A 626 -43.56 48.48 32.59
N THR A 627 -44.34 48.03 31.62
CA THR A 627 -45.27 48.77 30.72
C THR A 627 -44.71 49.66 29.59
N LYS A 628 -45.10 49.41 28.36
CA LYS A 628 -46.31 49.81 27.61
C LYS A 628 -46.21 49.49 26.10
N THR A 629 -47.22 48.81 25.67
CA THR A 629 -48.03 48.90 24.45
C THR A 629 -47.73 49.94 23.34
N GLU A 630 -47.96 49.46 22.15
CA GLU A 630 -48.58 49.96 20.92
C GLU A 630 -47.67 49.73 19.74
N GLY A 631 -48.03 49.10 18.66
CA GLY A 631 -49.27 49.07 17.91
C GLY A 631 -48.93 49.29 16.45
N GLY A 632 -49.51 48.52 15.54
CA GLY A 632 -49.65 48.97 14.18
C GLY A 632 -48.98 48.20 13.06
N ALA A 633 -49.69 47.33 12.53
CA ALA A 633 -49.93 46.89 11.17
C ALA A 633 -49.20 47.61 10.00
N LYS A 634 -48.57 46.87 9.17
CA LYS A 634 -48.98 46.56 7.80
C LYS A 634 -48.17 45.42 7.22
#